data_716f0b0d6069022f50717d48eb4e99c1
#
_entry.id   716f0b0d6069022f50717d48eb4e99c1
#
_cell.length_a   1.000
_cell.length_b   1.000
_cell.length_c   1.000
_cell.angle_alpha   90.00
_cell.angle_beta   90.00
_cell.angle_gamma   90.00
#
_symmetry.space_group_name_H-M   'P 1'
#
loop_
_entity.id
_entity.type
_entity.pdbx_description
1 polymer ?
#
loop_
_entity_poly.entity_id
_entity_poly.type
_entity_poly.pdbx_seq_one_letter_code
_entity_poly.pdbx_strand_id
1 'polypeptide(L)'
;MTATSAMNPADVPHVYPKNKWLIAAAVTFGTLMGTIDTSIVNVALPHLRGTLSASVEEITWVSTAYVVASVIVMPLTAWLGMRFGRKRIYLAGLVLFLIGSFFCGTARSLPTLVVFRILQGIGAGSLQPTEQAILRETFPPKEQGMAMGLYGFAIMLGPAVGPTLGGYIVDNYSWPWIFYINLPVGLIGLVMVSRVVHDPPYLERVKGGVDWWGMTFLV
;
A
#
# COMPACT_ATOMS: atom_id res chain seq x y z
N MET A 1 -35.65 -36.72 15.78
CA MET A 1 -34.99 -35.38 15.86
C MET A 1 -33.49 -35.59 15.59
N THR A 2 -33.09 -35.48 14.34
CA THR A 2 -31.68 -35.58 13.93
C THR A 2 -31.01 -34.26 14.22
N ALA A 3 -30.10 -34.25 15.20
CA ALA A 3 -29.26 -33.08 15.49
C ALA A 3 -28.38 -32.84 14.27
N THR A 4 -28.64 -31.74 13.57
CA THR A 4 -27.72 -31.19 12.54
C THR A 4 -26.46 -30.81 13.23
N SER A 5 -25.43 -31.67 13.15
CA SER A 5 -24.07 -31.35 13.63
C SER A 5 -23.63 -30.08 12.91
N ALA A 6 -23.52 -28.98 13.66
CA ALA A 6 -22.92 -27.76 13.15
C ALA A 6 -21.48 -28.09 12.74
N MET A 7 -21.20 -27.99 11.46
CA MET A 7 -19.87 -28.25 10.90
C MET A 7 -18.87 -27.30 11.58
N ASN A 8 -17.83 -27.86 12.19
CA ASN A 8 -16.79 -27.05 12.83
C ASN A 8 -16.18 -26.12 11.78
N PRO A 9 -16.03 -24.80 12.03
CA PRO A 9 -15.40 -23.87 11.10
C PRO A 9 -14.02 -24.30 10.61
N ALA A 10 -13.32 -25.15 11.38
CA ALA A 10 -12.03 -25.74 10.99
C ALA A 10 -12.12 -26.82 9.92
N ASP A 11 -13.33 -27.40 9.69
CA ASP A 11 -13.54 -28.50 8.74
C ASP A 11 -14.01 -28.03 7.36
N VAL A 12 -14.16 -26.71 7.16
CA VAL A 12 -14.49 -26.16 5.84
C VAL A 12 -13.26 -26.29 4.93
N PRO A 13 -13.32 -27.07 3.83
CA PRO A 13 -12.16 -27.19 2.95
C PRO A 13 -11.78 -25.83 2.37
N HIS A 14 -10.59 -25.35 2.68
CA HIS A 14 -10.03 -24.14 2.09
C HIS A 14 -9.79 -24.37 0.60
N VAL A 15 -10.70 -23.90 -0.23
CA VAL A 15 -10.55 -23.93 -1.69
C VAL A 15 -9.68 -22.77 -2.13
N TYR A 16 -8.42 -23.05 -2.42
CA TYR A 16 -7.49 -22.05 -2.93
C TYR A 16 -7.83 -21.70 -4.40
N PRO A 17 -7.81 -20.41 -4.77
CA PRO A 17 -8.16 -19.99 -6.13
C PRO A 17 -7.12 -20.48 -7.14
N LYS A 18 -7.58 -20.93 -8.32
CA LYS A 18 -6.70 -21.38 -9.41
C LYS A 18 -5.79 -20.26 -9.93
N ASN A 19 -6.23 -19.02 -9.83
CA ASN A 19 -5.52 -17.82 -10.29
C ASN A 19 -4.68 -17.15 -9.18
N LYS A 20 -4.26 -17.90 -8.15
CA LYS A 20 -3.51 -17.37 -7.00
C LYS A 20 -2.28 -16.53 -7.37
N TRP A 21 -1.52 -16.92 -8.39
CA TRP A 21 -0.37 -16.16 -8.86
C TRP A 21 -0.73 -14.83 -9.51
N LEU A 22 -1.88 -14.79 -10.20
CA LEU A 22 -2.39 -13.54 -10.75
C LEU A 22 -2.88 -12.59 -9.64
N ILE A 23 -3.46 -13.15 -8.57
CA ILE A 23 -3.81 -12.39 -7.36
C ILE A 23 -2.53 -11.83 -6.72
N ALA A 24 -1.49 -12.67 -6.55
CA ALA A 24 -0.22 -12.22 -6.00
C ALA A 24 0.38 -11.08 -6.82
N ALA A 25 0.49 -11.25 -8.14
CA ALA A 25 0.99 -10.20 -9.02
C ALA A 25 0.17 -8.91 -8.89
N ALA A 26 -1.16 -9.00 -8.87
CA ALA A 26 -2.04 -7.84 -8.76
C ALA A 26 -1.84 -7.05 -7.47
N VAL A 27 -1.73 -7.72 -6.31
CA VAL A 27 -1.55 -7.02 -5.03
C VAL A 27 -0.11 -6.52 -4.85
N THR A 28 0.88 -7.22 -5.41
CA THR A 28 2.30 -6.81 -5.33
C THR A 28 2.58 -5.50 -6.07
N PHE A 29 1.73 -5.11 -7.04
CA PHE A 29 1.84 -3.78 -7.68
C PHE A 29 1.74 -2.62 -6.68
N GLY A 30 0.91 -2.73 -5.64
CA GLY A 30 0.79 -1.69 -4.61
C GLY A 30 2.07 -1.50 -3.81
N THR A 31 2.67 -2.59 -3.35
CA THR A 31 3.96 -2.54 -2.64
C THR A 31 5.08 -2.03 -3.54
N LEU A 32 5.17 -2.53 -4.77
CA LEU A 32 6.16 -2.07 -5.73
C LEU A 32 6.04 -0.55 -5.97
N MET A 33 4.83 -0.06 -6.19
CA MET A 33 4.56 1.36 -6.39
C MET A 33 4.97 2.19 -5.16
N GLY A 34 4.59 1.77 -3.94
CA GLY A 34 4.94 2.48 -2.72
C GLY A 34 6.44 2.52 -2.43
N THR A 35 7.18 1.44 -2.72
CA THR A 35 8.63 1.37 -2.53
C THR A 35 9.39 2.19 -3.58
N ILE A 36 8.94 2.17 -4.83
CA ILE A 36 9.47 3.02 -5.90
C ILE A 36 9.21 4.51 -5.57
N ASP A 37 7.98 4.88 -5.17
CA ASP A 37 7.61 6.25 -4.80
C ASP A 37 8.55 6.79 -3.71
N THR A 38 8.73 6.04 -2.63
CA THR A 38 9.61 6.46 -1.53
C THR A 38 11.06 6.63 -1.99
N SER A 39 11.55 5.73 -2.82
CA SER A 39 12.92 5.76 -3.31
C SER A 39 13.16 6.91 -4.30
N ILE A 40 12.24 7.13 -5.24
CA ILE A 40 12.31 8.25 -6.21
C ILE A 40 12.28 9.59 -5.50
N VAL A 41 11.36 9.77 -4.55
CA VAL A 41 11.23 11.04 -3.80
C VAL A 41 12.52 11.37 -3.03
N ASN A 42 13.14 10.38 -2.40
CA ASN A 42 14.40 10.61 -1.66
C ASN A 42 15.54 11.13 -2.56
N VAL A 43 15.63 10.64 -3.79
CA VAL A 43 16.61 11.11 -4.77
C VAL A 43 16.25 12.51 -5.29
N ALA A 44 14.97 12.83 -5.39
CA ALA A 44 14.48 14.11 -5.89
C ALA A 44 14.54 15.25 -4.83
N LEU A 45 14.76 14.95 -3.53
CA LEU A 45 14.75 15.96 -2.46
C LEU A 45 15.64 17.18 -2.74
N PRO A 46 16.88 17.06 -3.27
CA PRO A 46 17.71 18.23 -3.59
C PRO A 46 17.06 19.15 -4.64
N HIS A 47 16.42 18.60 -5.66
CA HIS A 47 15.71 19.36 -6.70
C HIS A 47 14.46 20.04 -6.15
N LEU A 48 13.68 19.31 -5.34
CA LEU A 48 12.52 19.85 -4.64
C LEU A 48 12.90 21.01 -3.74
N ARG A 49 14.02 20.89 -3.00
CA ARG A 49 14.54 21.93 -2.14
C ARG A 49 14.83 23.23 -2.92
N GLY A 50 15.52 23.12 -4.06
CA GLY A 50 15.82 24.26 -4.91
C GLY A 50 14.56 24.93 -5.47
N THR A 51 13.63 24.12 -5.97
CA THR A 51 12.39 24.63 -6.60
C THR A 51 11.43 25.26 -5.61
N LEU A 52 11.32 24.69 -4.39
CA LEU A 52 10.40 25.16 -3.35
C LEU A 52 11.07 26.17 -2.38
N SER A 53 12.33 26.54 -2.62
CA SER A 53 13.13 27.46 -1.78
C SER A 53 13.14 27.07 -0.30
N ALA A 54 13.25 25.74 -0.04
CA ALA A 54 13.19 25.17 1.29
C ALA A 54 14.59 24.97 1.91
N SER A 55 14.71 24.99 3.24
CA SER A 55 15.92 24.57 3.96
C SER A 55 16.12 23.05 3.88
N VAL A 56 17.29 22.58 4.33
CA VAL A 56 17.60 21.14 4.37
C VAL A 56 16.68 20.42 5.37
N GLU A 57 16.39 21.04 6.49
CA GLU A 57 15.51 20.49 7.53
C GLU A 57 14.06 20.44 7.05
N GLU A 58 13.59 21.51 6.41
CA GLU A 58 12.20 21.59 5.95
C GLU A 58 11.89 20.58 4.86
N ILE A 59 12.79 20.39 3.88
CA ILE A 59 12.51 19.46 2.76
C ILE A 59 12.40 18.01 3.22
N THR A 60 13.03 17.62 4.32
CA THR A 60 12.93 16.27 4.87
C THR A 60 11.51 15.90 5.29
N TRP A 61 10.67 16.88 5.61
CA TRP A 61 9.27 16.65 5.93
C TRP A 61 8.48 16.03 4.78
N VAL A 62 8.90 16.19 3.54
CA VAL A 62 8.27 15.53 2.38
C VAL A 62 8.31 14.01 2.51
N SER A 63 9.42 13.44 2.97
CA SER A 63 9.54 12.00 3.21
C SER A 63 9.03 11.60 4.60
N THR A 64 9.37 12.39 5.63
CA THR A 64 9.01 12.07 7.02
C THR A 64 7.50 12.06 7.23
N ALA A 65 6.76 13.05 6.72
CA ALA A 65 5.31 13.13 6.87
C ALA A 65 4.61 11.92 6.21
N TYR A 66 5.09 11.48 5.06
CA TYR A 66 4.59 10.27 4.39
C TYR A 66 4.81 9.02 5.24
N VAL A 67 6.03 8.82 5.76
CA VAL A 67 6.37 7.65 6.57
C VAL A 67 5.57 7.64 7.87
N VAL A 68 5.51 8.76 8.59
CA VAL A 68 4.74 8.88 9.83
C VAL A 68 3.27 8.57 9.59
N ALA A 69 2.66 9.16 8.56
CA ALA A 69 1.25 8.90 8.22
C ALA A 69 1.02 7.42 7.88
N SER A 70 1.94 6.79 7.15
CA SER A 70 1.82 5.36 6.81
C SER A 70 1.93 4.45 8.04
N VAL A 71 2.87 4.73 8.93
CA VAL A 71 3.07 3.94 10.16
C VAL A 71 1.86 4.03 11.09
N ILE A 72 1.27 5.22 11.25
CA ILE A 72 0.06 5.42 12.09
C ILE A 72 -1.13 4.58 11.56
N VAL A 73 -1.27 4.44 10.25
CA VAL A 73 -2.38 3.71 9.63
C VAL A 73 -2.19 2.19 9.65
N MET A 74 -0.95 1.69 9.66
CA MET A 74 -0.65 0.25 9.60
C MET A 74 -1.42 -0.60 10.63
N PRO A 75 -1.42 -0.28 11.94
CA PRO A 75 -2.14 -1.08 12.93
C PRO A 75 -3.66 -1.06 12.71
N LEU A 76 -4.20 0.11 12.30
CA LEU A 76 -5.62 0.28 12.03
C LEU A 76 -6.10 -0.55 10.84
N THR A 77 -5.23 -0.80 9.89
CA THR A 77 -5.54 -1.53 8.65
C THR A 77 -5.97 -2.97 8.91
N ALA A 78 -5.36 -3.64 9.90
CA ALA A 78 -5.74 -5.01 10.25
C ALA A 78 -7.20 -5.08 10.72
N TRP A 79 -7.61 -4.18 11.60
CA TRP A 79 -8.99 -4.08 12.07
C TRP A 79 -9.97 -3.68 10.94
N LEU A 80 -9.61 -2.69 10.13
CA LEU A 80 -10.40 -2.26 8.98
C LEU A 80 -10.61 -3.41 7.98
N GLY A 81 -9.56 -4.20 7.72
CA GLY A 81 -9.61 -5.36 6.84
C GLY A 81 -10.57 -6.45 7.34
N MET A 82 -10.57 -6.73 8.65
CA MET A 82 -11.51 -7.69 9.26
C MET A 82 -12.96 -7.17 9.28
N ARG A 83 -13.16 -5.85 9.37
CA ARG A 83 -14.51 -5.26 9.45
C ARG A 83 -15.14 -5.05 8.08
N PHE A 84 -14.40 -4.50 7.12
CA PHE A 84 -14.93 -4.07 5.81
C PHE A 84 -14.55 -4.99 4.65
N GLY A 85 -13.63 -5.92 4.89
CA GLY A 85 -13.04 -6.80 3.87
C GLY A 85 -11.70 -6.28 3.36
N ARG A 86 -10.77 -7.20 3.10
CA ARG A 86 -9.39 -6.84 2.72
C ARG A 86 -9.30 -6.24 1.34
N LYS A 87 -10.07 -6.75 0.38
CA LYS A 87 -10.15 -6.19 -0.97
C LYS A 87 -10.56 -4.72 -0.95
N ARG A 88 -11.59 -4.37 -0.18
CA ARG A 88 -12.10 -3.00 -0.11
C ARG A 88 -11.08 -2.05 0.50
N ILE A 89 -10.42 -2.47 1.58
CA ILE A 89 -9.39 -1.65 2.25
C ILE A 89 -8.19 -1.46 1.34
N TYR A 90 -7.74 -2.51 0.66
CA TYR A 90 -6.66 -2.41 -0.32
C TYR A 90 -6.99 -1.43 -1.45
N LEU A 91 -8.17 -1.56 -2.07
CA LEU A 91 -8.61 -0.65 -3.13
C LEU A 91 -8.76 0.80 -2.65
N ALA A 92 -9.33 1.00 -1.45
CA ALA A 92 -9.44 2.33 -0.85
C ALA A 92 -8.06 2.97 -0.60
N GLY A 93 -7.11 2.19 -0.06
CA GLY A 93 -5.73 2.62 0.13
C GLY A 93 -5.04 2.98 -1.18
N LEU A 94 -5.23 2.15 -2.20
CA LEU A 94 -4.65 2.39 -3.52
C LEU A 94 -5.24 3.66 -4.18
N VAL A 95 -6.55 3.85 -4.11
CA VAL A 95 -7.21 5.06 -4.61
C VAL A 95 -6.72 6.30 -3.85
N LEU A 96 -6.64 6.23 -2.52
CA LEU A 96 -6.16 7.34 -1.70
C LEU A 96 -4.70 7.68 -1.99
N PHE A 97 -3.85 6.67 -2.19
CA PHE A 97 -2.47 6.84 -2.62
C PHE A 97 -2.38 7.56 -3.98
N LEU A 98 -3.18 7.14 -4.97
CA LEU A 98 -3.18 7.75 -6.30
C LEU A 98 -3.68 9.20 -6.28
N ILE A 99 -4.73 9.48 -5.50
CA ILE A 99 -5.24 10.83 -5.28
C ILE A 99 -4.15 11.70 -4.64
N GLY A 100 -3.51 11.22 -3.57
CA GLY A 100 -2.39 11.89 -2.92
C GLY A 100 -1.24 12.15 -3.89
N SER A 101 -0.88 11.15 -4.71
CA SER A 101 0.18 11.26 -5.71
C SER A 101 -0.13 12.34 -6.77
N PHE A 102 -1.37 12.35 -7.28
CA PHE A 102 -1.81 13.38 -8.21
C PHE A 102 -1.67 14.79 -7.62
N PHE A 103 -2.17 14.98 -6.40
CA PHE A 103 -2.08 16.28 -5.75
C PHE A 103 -0.63 16.67 -5.37
N CYS A 104 0.22 15.72 -5.01
CA CYS A 104 1.66 15.99 -4.81
C CYS A 104 2.29 16.60 -6.07
N GLY A 105 1.96 16.08 -7.25
CA GLY A 105 2.45 16.65 -8.52
C GLY A 105 1.91 18.05 -8.85
N THR A 106 0.79 18.47 -8.26
CA THR A 106 0.22 19.81 -8.44
C THR A 106 0.64 20.82 -7.39
N ALA A 107 1.40 20.40 -6.36
CA ALA A 107 1.79 21.25 -5.25
C ALA A 107 2.69 22.40 -5.72
N ARG A 108 2.43 23.59 -5.19
CA ARG A 108 3.19 24.83 -5.53
C ARG A 108 4.00 25.38 -4.35
N SER A 109 3.87 24.76 -3.18
CA SER A 109 4.60 25.14 -1.96
C SER A 109 4.93 23.92 -1.13
N LEU A 110 5.97 24.02 -0.30
CA LEU A 110 6.38 22.93 0.57
C LEU A 110 5.26 22.49 1.55
N PRO A 111 4.54 23.39 2.26
CA PRO A 111 3.48 22.99 3.15
C PRO A 111 2.36 22.20 2.43
N THR A 112 2.00 22.64 1.22
CA THR A 112 0.98 21.96 0.41
C THR A 112 1.44 20.56 -0.01
N LEU A 113 2.71 20.42 -0.41
CA LEU A 113 3.30 19.14 -0.75
C LEU A 113 3.31 18.19 0.47
N VAL A 114 3.70 18.68 1.64
CA VAL A 114 3.72 17.89 2.88
C VAL A 114 2.31 17.39 3.24
N VAL A 115 1.28 18.24 3.14
CA VAL A 115 -0.11 17.82 3.38
C VAL A 115 -0.53 16.71 2.40
N PHE A 116 -0.20 16.83 1.13
CA PHE A 116 -0.53 15.78 0.15
C PHE A 116 0.29 14.51 0.35
N ARG A 117 1.52 14.62 0.86
CA ARG A 117 2.32 13.46 1.27
C ARG A 117 1.71 12.73 2.48
N ILE A 118 1.11 13.44 3.44
CA ILE A 118 0.34 12.81 4.52
C ILE A 118 -0.83 12.00 3.93
N LEU A 119 -1.60 12.61 3.02
CA LEU A 119 -2.72 11.93 2.36
C LEU A 119 -2.26 10.66 1.62
N GLN A 120 -1.17 10.76 0.86
CA GLN A 120 -0.57 9.65 0.14
C GLN A 120 -0.05 8.57 1.10
N GLY A 121 0.58 8.96 2.23
CA GLY A 121 1.05 8.07 3.28
C GLY A 121 -0.06 7.27 3.96
N ILE A 122 -1.22 7.90 4.22
CA ILE A 122 -2.42 7.21 4.73
C ILE A 122 -2.84 6.08 3.78
N GLY A 123 -2.85 6.35 2.48
CA GLY A 123 -3.11 5.33 1.46
C GLY A 123 -2.08 4.20 1.51
N ALA A 124 -0.79 4.54 1.48
CA ALA A 124 0.32 3.59 1.49
C ALA A 124 0.34 2.69 2.72
N GLY A 125 0.06 3.23 3.90
CA GLY A 125 0.06 2.49 5.17
C GLY A 125 -0.95 1.34 5.20
N SER A 126 -1.98 1.37 4.36
CA SER A 126 -2.95 0.29 4.24
C SER A 126 -2.55 -0.81 3.25
N LEU A 127 -1.66 -0.54 2.30
CA LEU A 127 -1.33 -1.46 1.20
C LEU A 127 -0.55 -2.68 1.70
N GLN A 128 0.60 -2.49 2.33
CA GLN A 128 1.50 -3.58 2.72
C GLN A 128 0.86 -4.60 3.69
N PRO A 129 0.22 -4.20 4.81
CA PRO A 129 -0.41 -5.16 5.72
C PRO A 129 -1.55 -5.93 5.05
N THR A 130 -2.35 -5.24 4.22
CA THR A 130 -3.47 -5.87 3.52
C THR A 130 -2.98 -6.84 2.45
N GLU A 131 -1.91 -6.50 1.71
CA GLU A 131 -1.27 -7.39 0.73
C GLU A 131 -0.79 -8.67 1.39
N GLN A 132 -0.01 -8.57 2.47
CA GLN A 132 0.47 -9.74 3.19
C GLN A 132 -0.66 -10.62 3.68
N ALA A 133 -1.76 -10.02 4.15
CA ALA A 133 -2.94 -10.74 4.58
C ALA A 133 -3.61 -11.47 3.40
N ILE A 134 -3.81 -10.80 2.25
CA ILE A 134 -4.35 -11.41 1.03
C ILE A 134 -3.48 -12.57 0.55
N LEU A 135 -2.15 -12.39 0.53
CA LEU A 135 -1.22 -13.43 0.10
C LEU A 135 -1.29 -14.67 1.02
N ARG A 136 -1.33 -14.48 2.34
CA ARG A 136 -1.45 -15.59 3.30
C ARG A 136 -2.75 -16.38 3.13
N GLU A 137 -3.86 -15.72 2.80
CA GLU A 137 -5.16 -16.37 2.57
C GLU A 137 -5.28 -17.02 1.20
N THR A 138 -4.58 -16.48 0.20
CA THR A 138 -4.65 -16.95 -1.18
C THR A 138 -3.80 -18.21 -1.41
N PHE A 139 -2.73 -18.41 -0.65
CA PHE A 139 -1.79 -19.51 -0.85
C PHE A 139 -1.86 -20.57 0.26
N PRO A 140 -1.79 -21.87 -0.12
CA PRO A 140 -1.66 -22.95 0.87
C PRO A 140 -0.35 -22.80 1.65
N PRO A 141 -0.28 -23.32 2.90
CA PRO A 141 0.91 -23.18 3.79
C PRO A 141 2.23 -23.57 3.12
N LYS A 142 2.21 -24.60 2.26
CA LYS A 142 3.41 -25.06 1.54
C LYS A 142 3.95 -24.06 0.51
N GLU A 143 3.13 -23.17 0.00
CA GLU A 143 3.48 -22.20 -1.05
C GLU A 143 3.59 -20.76 -0.52
N GLN A 144 3.22 -20.52 0.74
CA GLN A 144 3.26 -19.17 1.34
C GLN A 144 4.68 -18.56 1.31
N GLY A 145 5.72 -19.39 1.47
CA GLY A 145 7.11 -18.93 1.38
C GLY A 145 7.43 -18.33 0.00
N MET A 146 6.93 -18.93 -1.07
CA MET A 146 7.15 -18.43 -2.43
C MET A 146 6.36 -17.13 -2.70
N ALA A 147 5.11 -17.07 -2.21
CA ALA A 147 4.30 -15.85 -2.30
C ALA A 147 4.93 -14.67 -1.53
N MET A 148 5.45 -14.93 -0.32
CA MET A 148 6.18 -13.92 0.46
C MET A 148 7.54 -13.57 -0.17
N GLY A 149 8.17 -14.49 -0.90
CA GLY A 149 9.36 -14.22 -1.70
C GLY A 149 9.08 -13.21 -2.82
N LEU A 150 7.95 -13.34 -3.53
CA LEU A 150 7.51 -12.37 -4.54
C LEU A 150 7.28 -10.99 -3.93
N TYR A 151 6.62 -10.93 -2.77
CA TYR A 151 6.44 -9.70 -2.01
C TYR A 151 7.78 -9.06 -1.60
N GLY A 152 8.71 -9.86 -1.06
CA GLY A 152 10.05 -9.40 -0.69
C GLY A 152 10.85 -8.88 -1.90
N PHE A 153 10.73 -9.55 -3.05
CA PHE A 153 11.33 -9.09 -4.30
C PHE A 153 10.82 -7.71 -4.72
N ALA A 154 9.49 -7.47 -4.63
CA ALA A 154 8.92 -6.16 -4.94
C ALA A 154 9.44 -5.04 -4.02
N ILE A 155 9.61 -5.33 -2.72
CA ILE A 155 10.20 -4.38 -1.76
C ILE A 155 11.64 -4.01 -2.18
N MET A 156 12.43 -4.97 -2.64
CA MET A 156 13.82 -4.73 -3.04
C MET A 156 13.95 -4.01 -4.37
N LEU A 157 12.97 -4.14 -5.27
CA LEU A 157 12.98 -3.46 -6.55
C LEU A 157 12.88 -1.92 -6.42
N GLY A 158 12.13 -1.42 -5.42
CA GLY A 158 12.01 0.02 -5.20
C GLY A 158 13.36 0.71 -5.03
N PRO A 159 14.18 0.36 -4.04
CA PRO A 159 15.52 0.90 -3.85
C PRO A 159 16.48 0.62 -5.03
N ALA A 160 16.30 -0.47 -5.75
CA ALA A 160 17.15 -0.83 -6.89
C ALA A 160 16.87 0.03 -8.13
N VAL A 161 15.60 0.30 -8.42
CA VAL A 161 15.17 0.99 -9.65
C VAL A 161 14.91 2.47 -9.40
N GLY A 162 14.43 2.82 -8.19
CA GLY A 162 14.00 4.16 -7.82
C GLY A 162 15.04 5.26 -8.06
N PRO A 163 16.31 5.09 -7.64
CA PRO A 163 17.33 6.12 -7.84
C PRO A 163 17.59 6.41 -9.32
N THR A 164 17.67 5.39 -10.16
CA THR A 164 17.89 5.54 -11.60
C THR A 164 16.70 6.22 -12.28
N LEU A 165 15.47 5.78 -11.96
CA LEU A 165 14.26 6.38 -12.48
C LEU A 165 14.08 7.82 -11.97
N GLY A 166 14.28 8.03 -10.67
CA GLY A 166 14.14 9.34 -10.05
C GLY A 166 15.11 10.36 -10.61
N GLY A 167 16.39 10.02 -10.70
CA GLY A 167 17.41 10.86 -11.32
C GLY A 167 17.07 11.19 -12.77
N TYR A 168 16.74 10.18 -13.58
CA TYR A 168 16.37 10.40 -14.98
C TYR A 168 15.17 11.35 -15.14
N ILE A 169 14.14 11.17 -14.32
CA ILE A 169 12.93 12.02 -14.38
C ILE A 169 13.27 13.46 -14.00
N VAL A 170 14.06 13.67 -12.94
CA VAL A 170 14.36 15.02 -12.44
C VAL A 170 15.31 15.76 -13.37
N ASP A 171 16.25 15.06 -14.00
CA ASP A 171 17.24 15.63 -14.92
C ASP A 171 16.66 15.97 -16.30
N ASN A 172 15.69 15.19 -16.80
CA ASN A 172 15.15 15.34 -18.15
C ASN A 172 13.73 15.95 -18.20
N TYR A 173 13.01 15.91 -17.08
CA TYR A 173 11.65 16.44 -16.94
C TYR A 173 11.58 17.34 -15.71
N SER A 174 10.38 17.67 -15.24
CA SER A 174 10.17 18.41 -14.00
C SER A 174 9.86 17.46 -12.83
N TRP A 175 10.18 17.87 -11.60
CA TRP A 175 9.97 17.06 -10.40
C TRP A 175 8.53 16.53 -10.18
N PRO A 176 7.43 17.20 -10.61
CA PRO A 176 6.09 16.63 -10.46
C PRO A 176 5.90 15.25 -11.10
N TRP A 177 6.67 14.94 -12.13
CA TRP A 177 6.59 13.66 -12.81
C TRP A 177 6.98 12.46 -11.95
N ILE A 178 7.78 12.67 -10.88
CA ILE A 178 8.07 11.61 -9.91
C ILE A 178 6.81 11.09 -9.21
N PHE A 179 5.80 11.93 -9.08
CA PHE A 179 4.49 11.55 -8.53
C PHE A 179 3.54 11.03 -9.62
N TYR A 180 3.53 11.64 -10.79
CA TYR A 180 2.64 11.23 -11.87
C TYR A 180 2.94 9.85 -12.42
N ILE A 181 4.16 9.35 -12.31
CA ILE A 181 4.53 7.97 -12.72
C ILE A 181 3.73 6.91 -11.95
N ASN A 182 3.29 7.22 -10.71
CA ASN A 182 2.47 6.32 -9.92
C ASN A 182 1.06 6.13 -10.50
N LEU A 183 0.54 7.11 -11.25
CA LEU A 183 -0.84 7.08 -11.73
C LEU A 183 -1.11 5.93 -12.73
N PRO A 184 -0.34 5.78 -13.83
CA PRO A 184 -0.58 4.68 -14.75
C PRO A 184 -0.34 3.31 -14.09
N VAL A 185 0.71 3.17 -13.28
CA VAL A 185 1.03 1.92 -12.59
C VAL A 185 -0.07 1.55 -11.59
N GLY A 186 -0.50 2.52 -10.79
CA GLY A 186 -1.55 2.30 -9.79
C GLY A 186 -2.93 2.08 -10.41
N LEU A 187 -3.27 2.71 -11.54
CA LEU A 187 -4.51 2.43 -12.27
C LEU A 187 -4.55 1.00 -12.81
N ILE A 188 -3.43 0.50 -13.35
CA ILE A 188 -3.32 -0.91 -13.75
C ILE A 188 -3.54 -1.83 -12.54
N GLY A 189 -2.85 -1.56 -11.42
CA GLY A 189 -3.03 -2.30 -10.16
C GLY A 189 -4.47 -2.26 -9.67
N LEU A 190 -5.13 -1.10 -9.71
CA LEU A 190 -6.53 -0.91 -9.31
C LEU A 190 -7.48 -1.79 -10.14
N VAL A 191 -7.32 -1.79 -11.46
CA VAL A 191 -8.13 -2.62 -12.37
C VAL A 191 -7.87 -4.10 -12.12
N MET A 192 -6.60 -4.51 -11.99
CA MET A 192 -6.25 -5.91 -11.72
C MET A 192 -6.85 -6.39 -10.40
N VAL A 193 -6.62 -5.67 -9.30
CA VAL A 193 -7.12 -6.04 -7.98
C VAL A 193 -8.66 -6.06 -7.95
N SER A 194 -9.31 -5.08 -8.56
CA SER A 194 -10.77 -5.02 -8.60
C SER A 194 -11.40 -6.25 -9.27
N ARG A 195 -10.75 -6.80 -10.30
CA ARG A 195 -11.25 -7.95 -11.07
C ARG A 195 -10.82 -9.31 -10.53
N VAL A 196 -9.63 -9.39 -9.94
CA VAL A 196 -8.99 -10.68 -9.63
C VAL A 196 -9.10 -11.04 -8.16
N VAL A 197 -9.01 -10.05 -7.25
CA VAL A 197 -9.08 -10.29 -5.81
C VAL A 197 -10.52 -10.40 -5.35
N HIS A 198 -10.82 -11.42 -4.55
CA HIS A 198 -12.12 -11.62 -3.91
C HIS A 198 -11.89 -11.91 -2.43
N ASP A 199 -12.71 -11.30 -1.57
CA ASP A 199 -12.66 -11.62 -0.15
C ASP A 199 -13.16 -13.05 0.08
N PRO A 200 -12.45 -13.88 0.86
CA PRO A 200 -12.89 -15.23 1.17
C PRO A 200 -14.24 -15.23 1.90
N PRO A 201 -15.18 -16.15 1.55
CA PRO A 201 -16.50 -16.18 2.16
C PRO A 201 -16.51 -16.56 3.65
N TYR A 202 -15.41 -17.14 4.17
CA TYR A 202 -15.26 -17.51 5.58
C TYR A 202 -14.75 -16.39 6.49
N LEU A 203 -14.47 -15.20 5.95
CA LEU A 203 -14.10 -14.05 6.78
C LEU A 203 -15.30 -13.58 7.59
N GLU A 204 -15.37 -14.02 8.84
CA GLU A 204 -16.31 -13.47 9.81
C GLU A 204 -15.94 -11.99 10.08
N ARG A 205 -16.88 -11.12 9.74
CA ARG A 205 -16.69 -9.68 9.98
C ARG A 205 -16.75 -9.40 11.48
N VAL A 206 -15.66 -8.89 12.02
CA VAL A 206 -15.60 -8.49 13.43
C VAL A 206 -16.62 -7.38 13.70
N LYS A 207 -17.54 -7.63 14.63
CA LYS A 207 -18.56 -6.65 15.07
C LYS A 207 -18.07 -5.78 16.25
N GLY A 208 -16.87 -6.04 16.77
CA GLY A 208 -16.27 -5.31 17.89
C GLY A 208 -15.79 -3.90 17.54
N GLY A 209 -15.71 -3.02 18.53
CA GLY A 209 -15.13 -1.69 18.42
C GLY A 209 -13.60 -1.75 18.26
N VAL A 210 -13.00 -0.60 17.90
CA VAL A 210 -11.53 -0.43 17.86
C VAL A 210 -11.03 -0.41 19.30
N ASP A 211 -9.99 -1.17 19.58
CA ASP A 211 -9.23 -1.04 20.83
C ASP A 211 -8.32 0.18 20.77
N TRP A 212 -8.90 1.33 21.13
CA TRP A 212 -8.19 2.61 21.12
C TRP A 212 -7.00 2.63 22.10
N TRP A 213 -7.12 1.91 23.22
CA TRP A 213 -6.02 1.81 24.19
C TRP A 213 -4.87 1.00 23.64
N GLY A 214 -5.14 -0.15 23.06
CA GLY A 214 -4.10 -0.94 22.40
C GLY A 214 -3.41 -0.18 21.25
N MET A 215 -4.17 0.61 20.49
CA MET A 215 -3.61 1.44 19.42
C MET A 215 -2.73 2.59 19.93
N THR A 216 -3.09 3.25 21.03
CA THR A 216 -2.26 4.33 21.60
C THR A 216 -0.94 3.84 22.17
N PHE A 217 -0.83 2.57 22.55
CA PHE A 217 0.44 1.97 23.00
C PHE A 217 1.29 1.41 21.86
N LEU A 218 0.77 1.32 20.62
CA LEU A 218 1.49 0.82 19.44
C LEU A 218 2.11 1.95 18.59
N VAL A 219 1.69 3.20 18.78
CA VAL A 219 2.17 4.41 18.11
C VAL A 219 3.04 5.23 19.06
#